data_f565230c5d455d2693792eb06fc07968
#
_entry.id   f565230c5d455d2693792eb06fc07968
#
_cell.length_a   1.000
_cell.length_b   1.000
_cell.length_c   1.000
_cell.angle_alpha   90.00
_cell.angle_beta   90.00
_cell.angle_gamma   90.00
#
_symmetry.space_group_name_H-M   'P 1'
#
loop_
_entity.id
_entity.type
_entity.pdbx_description
1 polymer ?
#
loop_
_entity_poly.entity_id
_entity_poly.type
_entity_poly.pdbx_seq_one_letter_code
_entity_poly.pdbx_strand_id
1 'polypeptide(L)'
;MKNILLVVDMQNGFARYPQTITLTNKIKDLLELNKFDSVVATRFSNDTNSIYEQLFGWKRLKTDDERALAQGYEKHIDYIFDKYIYNCVNPNFLQKLCQLNDGKYPEKIFIVGADTDCCVLTIATNLFENNIRPIVLTKYCDSNGGPDSHNAGLLCMKRLVGEKQLVDIDITPNTNLDIL
;
A
#
# COMPACT_ATOMS: atom_id res chain seq x y z
N MET A 1 -18.07 7.05 8.87
CA MET A 1 -17.35 6.62 7.65
C MET A 1 -16.34 5.57 8.05
N LYS A 2 -16.11 4.55 7.22
CA LYS A 2 -15.18 3.47 7.60
C LYS A 2 -13.72 3.88 7.40
N ASN A 3 -12.87 3.46 8.31
CA ASN A 3 -11.43 3.58 8.20
C ASN A 3 -10.89 2.38 7.40
N ILE A 4 -10.56 2.57 6.13
CA ILE A 4 -10.06 1.52 5.25
C ILE A 4 -8.54 1.61 5.17
N LEU A 5 -7.85 0.48 5.41
CA LEU A 5 -6.41 0.33 5.23
C LEU A 5 -6.13 -0.30 3.86
N LEU A 6 -5.22 0.29 3.11
CA LEU A 6 -4.66 -0.27 1.88
C LEU A 6 -3.23 -0.74 2.15
N VAL A 7 -3.00 -2.03 2.06
CA VAL A 7 -1.69 -2.67 2.19
C VAL A 7 -1.12 -2.88 0.79
N VAL A 8 -0.09 -2.13 0.44
CA VAL A 8 0.47 -2.09 -0.91
C VAL A 8 1.56 -3.13 -1.07
N ASP A 9 1.31 -4.14 -1.90
CA ASP A 9 2.26 -5.11 -2.44
C ASP A 9 3.16 -5.82 -1.40
N MET A 10 2.64 -6.07 -0.20
CA MET A 10 3.37 -6.82 0.83
C MET A 10 3.34 -8.31 0.53
N GLN A 11 4.14 -8.70 -0.46
CA GLN A 11 4.26 -10.03 -1.03
C GLN A 11 5.65 -10.64 -0.75
N ASN A 12 5.75 -11.97 -0.74
CA ASN A 12 7.03 -12.67 -0.51
C ASN A 12 8.12 -12.22 -1.49
N GLY A 13 7.76 -11.93 -2.74
CA GLY A 13 8.71 -11.46 -3.76
C GLY A 13 9.29 -10.07 -3.50
N PHE A 14 8.62 -9.23 -2.71
CA PHE A 14 9.10 -7.91 -2.29
C PHE A 14 9.76 -7.91 -0.90
N ALA A 15 9.37 -8.81 0.01
CA ALA A 15 9.94 -8.92 1.35
C ALA A 15 11.30 -9.64 1.35
N ARG A 16 12.33 -9.05 0.73
CA ARG A 16 13.62 -9.71 0.46
C ARG A 16 14.83 -9.01 1.06
N TYR A 17 14.73 -7.74 1.34
CA TYR A 17 15.80 -6.95 1.94
C TYR A 17 15.51 -6.73 3.43
N PRO A 18 16.52 -6.50 4.27
CA PRO A 18 16.31 -6.34 5.71
C PRO A 18 15.24 -5.34 6.07
N GLN A 19 15.19 -4.20 5.37
CA GLN A 19 14.20 -3.16 5.59
C GLN A 19 12.77 -3.64 5.26
N THR A 20 12.56 -4.31 4.13
CA THR A 20 11.23 -4.79 3.73
C THR A 20 10.78 -6.01 4.52
N ILE A 21 11.72 -6.85 5.00
CA ILE A 21 11.41 -7.92 5.96
C ILE A 21 10.97 -7.31 7.31
N THR A 22 11.67 -6.28 7.80
CA THR A 22 11.28 -5.55 9.02
C THR A 22 9.92 -4.90 8.85
N LEU A 23 9.67 -4.24 7.70
CA LEU A 23 8.38 -3.65 7.35
C LEU A 23 7.25 -4.69 7.37
N THR A 24 7.50 -5.89 6.83
CA THR A 24 6.52 -6.98 6.83
C THR A 24 6.05 -7.31 8.24
N ASN A 25 6.98 -7.48 9.18
CA ASN A 25 6.63 -7.77 10.58
C ASN A 25 5.87 -6.60 11.21
N LYS A 26 6.29 -5.38 10.96
CA LYS A 26 5.65 -4.16 11.51
C LYS A 26 4.22 -3.98 11.01
N ILE A 27 3.96 -4.25 9.72
CA ILE A 27 2.59 -4.22 9.17
C ILE A 27 1.77 -5.39 9.72
N LYS A 28 2.36 -6.57 9.93
CA LYS A 28 1.66 -7.67 10.59
C LYS A 28 1.16 -7.29 11.99
N ASP A 29 2.03 -6.69 12.80
CA ASP A 29 1.67 -6.19 14.13
C ASP A 29 0.55 -5.14 14.05
N LEU A 30 0.60 -4.24 13.05
CA LEU A 30 -0.48 -3.27 12.78
C LEU A 30 -1.82 -3.95 12.47
N LEU A 31 -1.80 -4.97 11.62
CA LEU A 31 -3.00 -5.73 11.24
C LEU A 31 -3.61 -6.46 12.44
N GLU A 32 -2.78 -7.00 13.33
CA GLU A 32 -3.22 -7.69 14.57
C GLU A 32 -3.93 -6.75 15.57
N LEU A 33 -3.75 -5.43 15.46
CA LEU A 33 -4.51 -4.46 16.28
C LEU A 33 -5.99 -4.41 15.92
N ASN A 34 -6.41 -4.87 14.75
CA ASN A 34 -7.79 -4.85 14.25
C ASN A 34 -8.44 -3.45 14.36
N LYS A 35 -7.69 -2.39 14.02
CA LYS A 35 -8.12 -0.98 14.16
C LYS A 35 -8.89 -0.45 12.97
N PHE A 36 -8.78 -1.09 11.81
CA PHE A 36 -9.41 -0.65 10.57
C PHE A 36 -10.70 -1.43 10.33
N ASP A 37 -11.72 -0.76 9.81
CA ASP A 37 -13.02 -1.36 9.51
C ASP A 37 -12.98 -2.30 8.31
N SER A 38 -12.03 -2.07 7.40
CA SER A 38 -11.74 -2.95 6.27
C SER A 38 -10.27 -2.84 5.88
N VAL A 39 -9.71 -3.95 5.43
CA VAL A 39 -8.33 -4.03 4.94
C VAL A 39 -8.32 -4.57 3.50
N VAL A 40 -7.77 -3.79 2.60
CA VAL A 40 -7.56 -4.15 1.19
C VAL A 40 -6.07 -4.34 0.96
N ALA A 41 -5.66 -5.43 0.32
CA ALA A 41 -4.29 -5.59 -0.14
C ALA A 41 -4.22 -5.45 -1.67
N THR A 42 -3.15 -4.83 -2.18
CA THR A 42 -2.79 -5.01 -3.59
C THR A 42 -1.84 -6.19 -3.74
N ARG A 43 -1.97 -6.88 -4.86
CA ARG A 43 -1.09 -7.96 -5.25
C ARG A 43 -0.59 -7.71 -6.68
N PHE A 44 0.70 -7.40 -6.80
CA PHE A 44 1.34 -7.18 -8.08
C PHE A 44 1.73 -8.50 -8.72
N SER A 45 1.54 -8.61 -10.03
CA SER A 45 2.03 -9.72 -10.85
C SER A 45 2.78 -9.17 -12.05
N ASN A 46 3.93 -9.78 -12.35
CA ASN A 46 4.75 -9.40 -13.48
C ASN A 46 4.57 -10.41 -14.62
N ASP A 47 3.94 -9.97 -15.70
CA ASP A 47 3.72 -10.83 -16.86
C ASP A 47 5.00 -11.07 -17.65
N THR A 48 5.03 -12.15 -18.40
CA THR A 48 6.12 -12.42 -19.34
C THR A 48 6.14 -11.34 -20.43
N ASN A 49 7.32 -10.83 -20.74
CA ASN A 49 7.54 -9.69 -21.65
C ASN A 49 6.88 -8.38 -21.20
N SER A 50 6.64 -8.22 -19.90
CA SER A 50 6.17 -6.94 -19.38
C SER A 50 7.15 -5.80 -19.66
N ILE A 51 6.67 -4.55 -19.57
CA ILE A 51 7.51 -3.38 -19.68
C ILE A 51 8.65 -3.36 -18.65
N TYR A 52 8.44 -3.98 -17.48
CA TYR A 52 9.45 -4.12 -16.42
C TYR A 52 10.58 -5.07 -16.84
N GLU A 53 10.26 -6.15 -17.55
CA GLU A 53 11.29 -7.03 -18.14
C GLU A 53 12.06 -6.32 -19.28
N GLN A 54 11.32 -5.68 -20.16
CA GLN A 54 11.90 -5.08 -21.35
C GLN A 54 12.84 -3.91 -21.03
N LEU A 55 12.46 -3.03 -20.11
CA LEU A 55 13.23 -1.81 -19.81
C LEU A 55 14.19 -1.99 -18.62
N PHE A 56 13.83 -2.79 -17.62
CA PHE A 56 14.62 -2.91 -16.39
C PHE A 56 15.28 -4.29 -16.24
N GLY A 57 14.96 -5.24 -17.11
CA GLY A 57 15.39 -6.64 -16.95
C GLY A 57 14.82 -7.33 -15.70
N TRP A 58 13.75 -6.75 -15.10
CA TRP A 58 13.19 -7.24 -13.85
C TRP A 58 12.21 -8.39 -14.10
N LYS A 59 12.55 -9.59 -13.60
CA LYS A 59 11.87 -10.85 -13.89
C LYS A 59 11.23 -11.51 -12.67
N ARG A 60 10.91 -10.74 -11.63
CA ARG A 60 10.33 -11.23 -10.38
C ARG A 60 8.81 -11.14 -10.37
N LEU A 61 8.19 -11.61 -9.28
CA LEU A 61 6.74 -11.62 -9.06
C LEU A 61 5.96 -12.41 -10.12
N LYS A 62 6.55 -13.56 -10.54
CA LYS A 62 5.97 -14.45 -11.55
C LYS A 62 5.43 -15.75 -10.99
N THR A 63 6.08 -16.28 -9.95
CA THR A 63 5.68 -17.54 -9.32
C THR A 63 4.57 -17.29 -8.29
N ASP A 64 3.78 -18.31 -7.99
CA ASP A 64 2.72 -18.21 -6.98
C ASP A 64 3.28 -17.87 -5.60
N ASP A 65 4.44 -18.44 -5.25
CA ASP A 65 5.14 -18.12 -4.00
C ASP A 65 5.57 -16.65 -3.92
N GLU A 66 6.17 -16.10 -4.99
CA GLU A 66 6.56 -14.69 -5.02
C GLU A 66 5.34 -13.76 -4.94
N ARG A 67 4.20 -14.16 -5.55
CA ARG A 67 2.97 -13.37 -5.57
C ARG A 67 2.18 -13.49 -4.27
N ALA A 68 2.36 -14.56 -3.50
CA ALA A 68 1.67 -14.74 -2.24
C ALA A 68 1.91 -13.54 -1.31
N LEU A 69 0.87 -13.12 -0.58
CA LEU A 69 1.01 -12.13 0.46
C LEU A 69 1.94 -12.65 1.56
N ALA A 70 2.56 -11.74 2.29
CA ALA A 70 3.41 -12.10 3.41
C ALA A 70 2.65 -12.98 4.42
N GLN A 71 3.34 -13.95 4.99
CA GLN A 71 2.76 -14.96 5.86
C GLN A 71 1.95 -14.36 7.02
N GLY A 72 0.71 -14.77 7.13
CA GLY A 72 -0.21 -14.37 8.20
C GLY A 72 -1.01 -13.12 7.92
N TYR A 73 -0.90 -12.53 6.70
CA TYR A 73 -1.72 -11.39 6.30
C TYR A 73 -3.13 -11.80 5.91
N GLU A 74 -3.31 -12.98 5.30
CA GLU A 74 -4.57 -13.45 4.67
C GLU A 74 -5.75 -13.38 5.63
N LYS A 75 -5.54 -13.70 6.91
CA LYS A 75 -6.61 -13.68 7.93
C LYS A 75 -7.14 -12.28 8.26
N HIS A 76 -6.43 -11.22 7.86
CA HIS A 76 -6.78 -9.83 8.11
C HIS A 76 -7.25 -9.08 6.86
N ILE A 77 -7.10 -9.69 5.67
CA ILE A 77 -7.40 -9.03 4.39
C ILE A 77 -8.84 -9.36 3.97
N ASP A 78 -9.68 -8.34 3.84
CA ASP A 78 -11.06 -8.49 3.35
C ASP A 78 -11.13 -8.61 1.84
N TYR A 79 -10.17 -8.01 1.12
CA TYR A 79 -10.15 -8.04 -0.33
C TYR A 79 -8.73 -7.89 -0.89
N ILE A 80 -8.39 -8.70 -1.89
CA ILE A 80 -7.13 -8.59 -2.64
C ILE A 80 -7.44 -8.04 -4.03
N PHE A 81 -6.75 -6.96 -4.39
CA PHE A 81 -6.83 -6.34 -5.71
C PHE A 81 -5.58 -6.65 -6.53
N ASP A 82 -5.72 -7.49 -7.55
CA ASP A 82 -4.63 -7.84 -8.45
C ASP A 82 -4.30 -6.68 -9.41
N LYS A 83 -3.02 -6.41 -9.59
CA LYS A 83 -2.53 -5.38 -10.51
C LYS A 83 -1.25 -5.80 -11.23
N TYR A 84 -0.98 -5.18 -12.38
CA TYR A 84 0.15 -5.46 -13.26
C TYR A 84 0.99 -4.21 -13.54
N ILE A 85 0.64 -3.10 -12.93
CA ILE A 85 1.32 -1.80 -13.01
C ILE A 85 1.42 -1.17 -11.61
N TYR A 86 2.18 -0.09 -11.47
CA TYR A 86 2.32 0.60 -10.19
C TYR A 86 0.99 1.05 -9.60
N ASN A 87 0.12 1.61 -10.44
CA ASN A 87 -1.20 2.10 -10.01
C ASN A 87 -2.22 0.97 -9.89
N CYS A 88 -3.07 1.03 -8.88
CA CYS A 88 -4.28 0.20 -8.77
C CYS A 88 -5.57 1.03 -8.86
N VAL A 89 -5.48 2.35 -8.76
CA VAL A 89 -6.64 3.24 -8.72
C VAL A 89 -7.25 3.34 -10.12
N ASN A 90 -8.28 2.54 -10.35
CA ASN A 90 -9.07 2.49 -11.57
C ASN A 90 -10.56 2.36 -11.21
N PRO A 91 -11.51 2.45 -12.15
CA PRO A 91 -12.93 2.37 -11.85
C PRO A 91 -13.35 1.14 -11.02
N ASN A 92 -12.76 -0.03 -11.27
CA ASN A 92 -13.09 -1.26 -10.53
C ASN A 92 -12.60 -1.18 -9.08
N PHE A 93 -11.40 -0.66 -8.87
CA PHE A 93 -10.84 -0.44 -7.53
C PHE A 93 -11.69 0.57 -6.74
N LEU A 94 -12.04 1.70 -7.36
CA LEU A 94 -12.88 2.74 -6.75
C LEU A 94 -14.27 2.20 -6.41
N GLN A 95 -14.87 1.42 -7.29
CA GLN A 95 -16.15 0.74 -7.03
C GLN A 95 -16.05 -0.21 -5.84
N LYS A 96 -14.94 -0.95 -5.71
CA LYS A 96 -14.72 -1.85 -4.58
C LYS A 96 -14.58 -1.08 -3.27
N LEU A 97 -13.84 0.02 -3.26
CA LEU A 97 -13.76 0.90 -2.08
C LEU A 97 -15.14 1.44 -1.68
N CYS A 98 -15.96 1.84 -2.66
CA CYS A 98 -17.33 2.28 -2.43
C CYS A 98 -18.17 1.17 -1.77
N GLN A 99 -18.09 -0.07 -2.27
CA GLN A 99 -18.79 -1.23 -1.67
C GLN A 99 -18.37 -1.48 -0.22
N LEU A 100 -17.06 -1.39 0.08
CA LEU A 100 -16.52 -1.58 1.42
C LEU A 100 -16.94 -0.45 2.38
N ASN A 101 -17.25 0.75 1.86
CA ASN A 101 -17.67 1.93 2.60
C ASN A 101 -19.19 2.19 2.50
N ASP A 102 -19.99 1.14 2.61
CA ASP A 102 -21.47 1.21 2.67
C ASP A 102 -22.11 1.92 1.47
N GLY A 103 -21.54 1.73 0.29
CA GLY A 103 -22.04 2.30 -0.98
C GLY A 103 -21.62 3.75 -1.23
N LYS A 104 -20.72 4.31 -0.45
CA LYS A 104 -20.21 5.69 -0.62
C LYS A 104 -18.71 5.67 -0.89
N TYR A 105 -18.22 6.59 -1.69
CA TYR A 105 -16.78 6.79 -1.83
C TYR A 105 -16.18 7.19 -0.48
N PRO A 106 -15.05 6.57 -0.07
CA PRO A 106 -14.38 6.95 1.17
C PRO A 106 -13.78 8.36 1.02
N GLU A 107 -13.84 9.18 2.07
CA GLU A 107 -13.16 10.49 2.08
C GLU A 107 -11.65 10.34 2.22
N LYS A 108 -11.19 9.30 2.91
CA LYS A 108 -9.78 9.00 3.12
C LYS A 108 -9.49 7.51 3.06
N ILE A 109 -8.25 7.17 2.69
CA ILE A 109 -7.69 5.81 2.72
C ILE A 109 -6.35 5.85 3.43
N PHE A 110 -6.15 4.98 4.41
CA PHE A 110 -4.85 4.77 5.04
C PHE A 110 -4.00 3.86 4.15
N ILE A 111 -2.73 4.20 3.97
CA ILE A 111 -1.83 3.50 3.06
C ILE A 111 -0.58 3.06 3.80
N VAL A 112 -0.20 1.79 3.65
CA VAL A 112 1.04 1.18 4.14
C VAL A 112 1.63 0.28 3.05
N GLY A 113 2.91 -0.06 3.13
CA GLY A 113 3.51 -1.06 2.24
C GLY A 113 4.73 -0.57 1.47
N ALA A 114 5.01 -1.21 0.34
CA ALA A 114 6.21 -1.01 -0.48
C ALA A 114 5.86 -0.94 -1.99
N ASP A 115 6.71 -0.32 -2.83
CA ASP A 115 7.83 0.57 -2.46
C ASP A 115 7.33 2.01 -2.35
N THR A 116 7.87 2.75 -1.37
CA THR A 116 7.44 4.13 -1.08
C THR A 116 7.54 5.04 -2.30
N ASP A 117 8.61 4.93 -3.06
CA ASP A 117 8.93 5.74 -4.25
C ASP A 117 8.27 5.26 -5.54
N CYS A 118 7.61 4.11 -5.52
CA CYS A 118 6.97 3.50 -6.69
C CYS A 118 5.47 3.32 -6.50
N CYS A 119 5.03 2.15 -6.01
CA CYS A 119 3.62 1.81 -5.91
C CYS A 119 2.88 2.69 -4.90
N VAL A 120 3.46 2.94 -3.72
CA VAL A 120 2.84 3.77 -2.68
C VAL A 120 2.65 5.20 -3.17
N LEU A 121 3.71 5.83 -3.71
CA LEU A 121 3.67 7.18 -4.30
C LEU A 121 2.61 7.28 -5.40
N THR A 122 2.63 6.33 -6.35
CA THR A 122 1.72 6.34 -7.49
C THR A 122 0.26 6.20 -7.04
N ILE A 123 -0.02 5.27 -6.12
CA ILE A 123 -1.37 5.04 -5.59
C ILE A 123 -1.86 6.25 -4.79
N ALA A 124 -1.03 6.80 -3.90
CA ALA A 124 -1.39 7.98 -3.11
C ALA A 124 -1.74 9.17 -4.00
N THR A 125 -0.94 9.44 -5.04
CA THR A 125 -1.21 10.51 -6.00
C THR A 125 -2.52 10.27 -6.76
N ASN A 126 -2.76 9.05 -7.22
CA ASN A 126 -3.99 8.75 -7.96
C ASN A 126 -5.24 8.77 -7.07
N LEU A 127 -5.18 8.38 -5.80
CA LEU A 127 -6.28 8.57 -4.86
C LEU A 127 -6.59 10.06 -4.70
N PHE A 128 -5.57 10.90 -4.50
CA PHE A 128 -5.71 12.34 -4.38
C PHE A 128 -6.39 12.95 -5.62
N GLU A 129 -5.98 12.56 -6.83
CA GLU A 129 -6.58 13.02 -8.09
C GLU A 129 -8.03 12.53 -8.28
N ASN A 130 -8.45 11.49 -7.56
CA ASN A 130 -9.83 11.02 -7.49
C ASN A 130 -10.62 11.56 -6.29
N ASN A 131 -10.17 12.66 -5.67
CA ASN A 131 -10.78 13.29 -4.51
C ASN A 131 -10.90 12.39 -3.26
N ILE A 132 -10.01 11.41 -3.14
CA ILE A 132 -9.88 10.56 -1.95
C ILE A 132 -8.58 10.92 -1.24
N ARG A 133 -8.69 11.37 -0.01
CA ARG A 133 -7.53 11.78 0.79
C ARG A 133 -6.64 10.59 1.13
N PRO A 134 -5.38 10.51 0.65
CA PRO A 134 -4.45 9.44 1.02
C PRO A 134 -3.78 9.78 2.36
N ILE A 135 -3.93 8.93 3.36
CA ILE A 135 -3.20 9.02 4.63
C ILE A 135 -2.07 8.00 4.61
N VAL A 136 -0.88 8.44 4.27
CA VAL A 136 0.30 7.55 4.20
C VAL A 136 0.91 7.43 5.58
N LEU A 137 0.84 6.24 6.18
CA LEU A 137 1.47 5.93 7.46
C LEU A 137 2.95 5.64 7.23
N THR A 138 3.81 6.67 7.31
CA THR A 138 5.19 6.62 6.83
C THR A 138 6.05 5.62 7.57
N LYS A 139 5.79 5.40 8.86
CA LYS A 139 6.47 4.36 9.66
C LYS A 139 6.15 2.92 9.20
N TYR A 140 5.13 2.75 8.37
CA TYR A 140 4.70 1.47 7.79
C TYR A 140 4.90 1.45 6.27
N CYS A 141 5.82 2.27 5.76
CA CYS A 141 6.26 2.27 4.37
C CYS A 141 7.78 2.15 4.31
N ASP A 142 8.29 1.49 3.28
CA ASP A 142 9.73 1.41 2.99
C ASP A 142 9.94 1.13 1.50
N SER A 143 11.20 1.14 1.04
CA SER A 143 11.54 0.88 -0.35
C SER A 143 12.64 -0.17 -0.50
N ASN A 144 12.47 -1.07 -1.47
CA ASN A 144 13.52 -1.98 -1.90
C ASN A 144 14.70 -1.24 -2.57
N GLY A 145 14.48 0.00 -3.03
CA GLY A 145 15.53 0.89 -3.50
C GLY A 145 16.42 1.47 -2.39
N GLY A 146 16.11 1.18 -1.13
CA GLY A 146 16.85 1.64 0.04
C GLY A 146 16.42 3.02 0.56
N PRO A 147 17.15 3.56 1.58
CA PRO A 147 16.75 4.78 2.28
C PRO A 147 16.64 6.02 1.38
N ASP A 148 17.51 6.15 0.40
CA ASP A 148 17.50 7.31 -0.51
C ASP A 148 16.23 7.30 -1.38
N SER A 149 15.86 6.14 -1.92
CA SER A 149 14.60 5.95 -2.67
C SER A 149 13.38 6.21 -1.78
N HIS A 150 13.36 5.64 -0.59
CA HIS A 150 12.29 5.88 0.39
C HIS A 150 12.12 7.38 0.68
N ASN A 151 13.21 8.08 1.02
CA ASN A 151 13.18 9.50 1.31
C ASN A 151 12.77 10.36 0.10
N ALA A 152 13.24 10.01 -1.09
CA ALA A 152 12.82 10.68 -2.33
C ALA A 152 11.31 10.51 -2.57
N GLY A 153 10.78 9.31 -2.36
CA GLY A 153 9.34 9.05 -2.44
C GLY A 153 8.53 9.90 -1.47
N LEU A 154 8.95 9.99 -0.22
CA LEU A 154 8.31 10.84 0.80
C LEU A 154 8.36 12.32 0.41
N LEU A 155 9.53 12.80 -0.09
CA LEU A 155 9.69 14.18 -0.53
C LEU A 155 8.76 14.53 -1.69
N CYS A 156 8.62 13.64 -2.67
CA CYS A 156 7.69 13.80 -3.78
C CYS A 156 6.24 13.83 -3.30
N MET A 157 5.85 12.90 -2.43
CA MET A 157 4.48 12.85 -1.89
C MET A 157 4.10 14.11 -1.12
N LYS A 158 5.02 14.70 -0.33
CA LYS A 158 4.77 16.00 0.35
C LYS A 158 4.31 17.08 -0.63
N ARG A 159 4.86 17.12 -1.82
CA ARG A 159 4.48 18.11 -2.85
C ARG A 159 3.20 17.74 -3.60
N LEU A 160 2.98 16.44 -3.84
CA LEU A 160 1.87 15.96 -4.68
C LEU A 160 0.55 15.88 -3.93
N VAL A 161 0.57 15.38 -2.69
CA VAL A 161 -0.63 15.15 -1.89
C VAL A 161 -0.72 16.00 -0.62
N GLY A 162 0.34 16.73 -0.30
CA GLY A 162 0.44 17.60 0.87
C GLY A 162 1.06 16.92 2.10
N GLU A 163 1.88 17.68 2.83
CA GLU A 163 2.65 17.16 3.96
C GLU A 163 1.78 16.56 5.08
N LYS A 164 0.60 17.12 5.32
CA LYS A 164 -0.34 16.63 6.34
C LYS A 164 -0.88 15.22 6.07
N GLN A 165 -0.72 14.71 4.86
CA GLN A 165 -1.13 13.36 4.49
C GLN A 165 -0.05 12.32 4.82
N LEU A 166 1.16 12.74 5.16
CA LEU A 166 2.27 11.87 5.57
C LEU A 166 2.32 11.83 7.09
N VAL A 167 1.81 10.76 7.66
CA VAL A 167 1.63 10.62 9.11
C VAL A 167 2.73 9.73 9.67
N ASP A 168 3.65 10.33 10.43
CA ASP A 168 4.82 9.66 11.02
C ASP A 168 4.60 9.29 12.50
N ILE A 169 3.63 8.42 12.76
CA ILE A 169 3.32 7.93 14.10
C ILE A 169 3.23 6.41 14.14
N ASP A 170 3.42 5.82 15.31
CA ASP A 170 3.06 4.43 15.56
C ASP A 170 1.57 4.34 15.87
N ILE A 171 0.88 3.45 15.17
CA ILE A 171 -0.53 3.16 15.46
C ILE A 171 -0.58 2.22 16.65
N THR A 172 -1.38 2.59 17.64
CA THR A 172 -1.59 1.83 18.88
C THR A 172 -3.09 1.56 19.09
N PRO A 173 -3.47 0.70 20.03
CA PRO A 173 -4.89 0.52 20.38
C PRO A 173 -5.61 1.83 20.74
N ASN A 174 -4.89 2.82 21.27
CA ASN A 174 -5.44 4.12 21.69
C ASN A 174 -5.40 5.19 20.59
N THR A 175 -4.81 4.92 19.43
CA THR A 175 -4.77 5.89 18.33
C THR A 175 -6.18 6.14 17.80
N ASN A 176 -6.59 7.41 17.75
CA ASN A 176 -7.84 7.79 17.12
C ASN A 176 -7.60 8.04 15.61
N LEU A 177 -8.10 7.15 14.76
CA LEU A 177 -7.93 7.22 13.32
C LEU A 177 -8.80 8.34 12.68
N ASP A 178 -9.88 8.76 13.34
CA ASP A 178 -10.81 9.74 12.78
C ASP A 178 -10.19 11.15 12.67
N ILE A 179 -9.21 11.45 13.50
CA ILE A 179 -8.53 12.76 13.51
C ILE A 179 -7.31 12.85 12.59
N LEU A 180 -6.90 11.74 11.96
CA LEU A 180 -5.78 11.68 11.02
C LEU A 180 -6.16 12.04 9.58
#